data_1e8476ec94cd78d9dd661d54d542544e
#
_entry.id   1e8476ec94cd78d9dd661d54d542544e
#
_cell.length_a   1.000
_cell.length_b   1.000
_cell.length_c   1.000
_cell.angle_alpha   90.00
_cell.angle_beta   90.00
_cell.angle_gamma   90.00
#
_symmetry.space_group_name_H-M   'P 1'
#
loop_
_entity.id
_entity.type
_entity.pdbx_description
1 polymer ?
#
loop_
_entity_poly.entity_id
_entity_poly.type
_entity_poly.pdbx_seq_one_letter_code
_entity_poly.pdbx_strand_id
1 'polypeptide(L)'
;GVDVQGENLSNVIITKLPFLVPTDPVVSAISKKIEENGGNSFTDFQLPEAIIKFKQGVGRLIRKKTDSGNIFILDNRILKKRYGSLFINALPSQKNIKILEKDDIIKEIE
;
A
#
# COMPACT_ATOMS: atom_id res chain seq x y z
N GLY A 1 0.33 -8.46 -7.61
CA GLY A 1 0.22 -7.42 -8.62
C GLY A 1 0.52 -7.93 -10.01
N VAL A 2 0.00 -7.26 -10.98
CA VAL A 2 0.26 -7.56 -12.38
C VAL A 2 1.17 -6.48 -12.94
N ASP A 3 2.27 -6.90 -13.54
CA ASP A 3 3.21 -5.99 -14.18
C ASP A 3 3.10 -6.15 -15.69
N VAL A 4 2.68 -5.08 -16.35
CA VAL A 4 2.65 -5.03 -17.80
C VAL A 4 3.74 -4.08 -18.26
N GLN A 5 4.80 -4.62 -18.82
CA GLN A 5 5.91 -3.83 -19.31
C GLN A 5 5.72 -3.48 -20.77
N GLY A 6 5.77 -2.21 -21.06
CA GLY A 6 5.81 -1.67 -22.40
C GLY A 6 6.35 -0.27 -22.32
N GLU A 7 7.50 0.02 -22.89
CA GLU A 7 8.09 1.33 -23.03
C GLU A 7 8.07 2.18 -21.72
N ASN A 8 8.55 1.60 -20.62
CA ASN A 8 8.63 2.27 -19.33
C ASN A 8 7.28 2.54 -18.65
N LEU A 9 6.24 1.85 -19.08
CA LEU A 9 4.92 1.93 -18.46
C LEU A 9 4.63 0.66 -17.70
N SER A 10 4.35 0.79 -16.41
CA SER A 10 3.97 -0.32 -15.54
C SER A 10 2.59 -0.09 -14.98
N ASN A 11 1.78 -1.15 -14.94
CA ASN A 11 0.48 -1.12 -14.28
C ASN A 11 0.55 -2.06 -13.08
N VAL A 12 0.25 -1.54 -11.92
CA VAL A 12 0.29 -2.30 -10.66
C VAL A 12 -1.10 -2.31 -10.05
N ILE A 13 -1.57 -3.49 -9.71
CA ILE A 13 -2.87 -3.65 -9.07
C ILE A 13 -2.64 -4.14 -7.64
N ILE A 14 -3.09 -3.37 -6.68
CA ILE A 14 -2.98 -3.70 -5.27
C ILE A 14 -4.40 -3.99 -4.76
N THR A 15 -4.66 -5.25 -4.46
CA THR A 15 -5.98 -5.69 -4.01
C THR A 15 -6.22 -5.37 -2.54
N LYS A 16 -5.15 -5.36 -1.75
CA LYS A 16 -5.20 -5.07 -0.31
C LYS A 16 -3.95 -4.35 0.13
N LEU A 17 -4.09 -3.44 1.08
CA LEU A 17 -2.93 -2.86 1.76
C LEU A 17 -2.24 -3.96 2.58
N PRO A 18 -0.89 -3.97 2.64
CA PRO A 18 -0.13 -5.10 3.20
C PRO A 18 -0.03 -5.06 4.72
N PHE A 19 -1.17 -5.01 5.40
CA PHE A 19 -1.19 -5.08 6.86
C PHE A 19 -0.79 -6.47 7.33
N LEU A 20 -0.15 -6.51 8.50
CA LEU A 20 0.17 -7.75 9.15
C LEU A 20 -1.10 -8.48 9.57
N VAL A 21 -1.03 -9.81 9.57
CA VAL A 21 -2.17 -10.64 9.97
C VAL A 21 -2.24 -10.63 11.51
N PRO A 22 -3.31 -10.09 12.11
CA PRO A 22 -3.39 -9.96 13.57
C PRO A 22 -3.37 -11.28 14.33
N THR A 23 -3.81 -12.35 13.69
CA THR A 23 -3.86 -13.69 14.29
C THR A 23 -2.53 -14.44 14.21
N ASP A 24 -1.55 -13.93 13.45
CA ASP A 24 -0.22 -14.51 13.42
C ASP A 24 0.37 -14.49 14.84
N PRO A 25 0.92 -15.63 15.34
CA PRO A 25 1.41 -15.69 16.71
C PRO A 25 2.51 -14.66 17.04
N VAL A 26 3.41 -14.40 16.11
CA VAL A 26 4.48 -13.42 16.33
C VAL A 26 3.92 -12.00 16.37
N VAL A 27 3.05 -11.68 15.42
CA VAL A 27 2.39 -10.35 15.36
C VAL A 27 1.55 -10.12 16.61
N SER A 28 0.79 -11.13 17.01
CA SER A 28 -0.04 -11.07 18.21
C SER A 28 0.79 -10.83 19.47
N ALA A 29 1.91 -11.56 19.60
CA ALA A 29 2.80 -11.43 20.76
C ALA A 29 3.43 -10.03 20.85
N ILE A 30 3.90 -9.50 19.72
CA ILE A 30 4.50 -8.15 19.67
C ILE A 30 3.46 -7.10 20.00
N SER A 31 2.26 -7.22 19.41
CA SER A 31 1.17 -6.29 19.63
C SER A 31 0.76 -6.25 21.11
N LYS A 32 0.65 -7.42 21.70
CA LYS A 32 0.30 -7.53 23.14
C LYS A 32 1.34 -6.85 24.02
N LYS A 33 2.62 -7.07 23.73
CA LYS A 33 3.69 -6.48 24.50
C LYS A 33 3.69 -4.95 24.40
N ILE A 34 3.43 -4.41 23.24
CA ILE A 34 3.32 -2.96 23.03
C ILE A 34 2.18 -2.40 23.86
N GLU A 35 1.01 -3.05 23.82
CA GLU A 35 -0.15 -2.60 24.59
C GLU A 35 0.10 -2.67 26.10
N GLU A 36 0.76 -3.74 26.56
CA GLU A 36 1.12 -3.90 27.98
C GLU A 36 2.03 -2.79 28.47
N ASN A 37 2.87 -2.24 27.59
CA ASN A 37 3.79 -1.15 27.92
C ASN A 37 3.17 0.24 27.68
N GLY A 38 1.87 0.32 27.45
CA GLY A 38 1.16 1.58 27.29
C GLY A 38 1.17 2.15 25.88
N GLY A 39 1.69 1.41 24.91
CA GLY A 39 1.71 1.83 23.51
C GLY A 39 0.44 1.42 22.76
N ASN A 40 0.40 1.82 21.51
CA ASN A 40 -0.68 1.45 20.58
C ASN A 40 -0.09 0.57 19.48
N SER A 41 -0.48 -0.69 19.46
CA SER A 41 0.09 -1.65 18.52
C SER A 41 -0.19 -1.31 17.05
N PHE A 42 -1.31 -0.67 16.78
CA PHE A 42 -1.62 -0.27 15.40
C PHE A 42 -0.69 0.86 14.93
N THR A 43 -0.66 1.97 15.65
CA THR A 43 0.13 3.14 15.24
C THR A 43 1.63 2.96 15.41
N ASP A 44 2.05 2.17 16.42
CA ASP A 44 3.47 2.00 16.75
C ASP A 44 4.12 0.85 15.98
N PHE A 45 3.33 -0.11 15.51
CA PHE A 45 3.87 -1.32 14.90
C PHE A 45 3.19 -1.70 13.58
N GLN A 46 1.90 -1.98 13.59
CA GLN A 46 1.22 -2.53 12.42
C GLN A 46 1.20 -1.56 11.24
N LEU A 47 0.88 -0.31 11.48
CA LEU A 47 0.81 0.70 10.43
C LEU A 47 2.19 1.02 9.82
N PRO A 48 3.25 1.30 10.61
CA PRO A 48 4.57 1.54 10.04
C PRO A 48 5.10 0.36 9.21
N GLU A 49 4.90 -0.86 9.69
CA GLU A 49 5.32 -2.06 8.95
C GLU A 49 4.56 -2.21 7.63
N ALA A 50 3.28 -1.92 7.63
CA ALA A 50 2.48 -1.98 6.41
C ALA A 50 2.95 -0.94 5.39
N ILE A 51 3.29 0.26 5.84
CA ILE A 51 3.78 1.33 4.96
C ILE A 51 5.12 0.93 4.34
N ILE A 52 6.03 0.37 5.14
CA ILE A 52 7.32 -0.11 4.64
C ILE A 52 7.14 -1.18 3.57
N LYS A 53 6.28 -2.16 3.82
CA LYS A 53 6.00 -3.22 2.85
C LYS A 53 5.37 -2.69 1.57
N PHE A 54 4.46 -1.74 1.70
CA PHE A 54 3.81 -1.09 0.58
C PHE A 54 4.85 -0.36 -0.30
N LYS A 55 5.69 0.44 0.33
CA LYS A 55 6.76 1.19 -0.35
C LYS A 55 7.74 0.25 -1.06
N GLN A 56 8.14 -0.83 -0.41
CA GLN A 56 9.03 -1.83 -1.00
C GLN A 56 8.39 -2.54 -2.19
N GLY A 57 7.12 -2.91 -2.07
CA GLY A 57 6.40 -3.59 -3.13
C GLY A 57 6.25 -2.72 -4.37
N VAL A 58 5.85 -1.47 -4.19
CA VAL A 58 5.73 -0.51 -5.30
C VAL A 58 7.11 -0.21 -5.90
N GLY A 59 8.13 -0.05 -5.05
CA GLY A 59 9.48 0.26 -5.50
C GLY A 59 10.14 -0.82 -6.32
N ARG A 60 9.71 -2.07 -6.19
CA ARG A 60 10.20 -3.16 -7.06
C ARG A 60 9.69 -3.05 -8.48
N LEU A 61 8.53 -2.43 -8.66
CA LEU A 61 7.86 -2.35 -9.95
C LEU A 61 8.10 -1.01 -10.64
N ILE A 62 8.22 0.07 -9.86
CA ILE A 62 8.49 1.40 -10.37
C ILE A 62 9.79 1.87 -9.73
N ARG A 63 10.94 1.56 -10.36
CA ARG A 63 12.27 1.78 -9.79
C ARG A 63 12.99 2.99 -10.33
N LYS A 64 12.84 3.26 -11.62
CA LYS A 64 13.58 4.31 -12.31
C LYS A 64 12.79 5.60 -12.30
N LYS A 65 13.49 6.72 -12.25
CA LYS A 65 12.85 8.03 -12.34
C LYS A 65 12.10 8.25 -13.65
N THR A 66 12.52 7.55 -14.69
CA THR A 66 11.88 7.62 -15.99
C THR A 66 10.69 6.68 -16.12
N ASP A 67 10.51 5.76 -15.17
CA ASP A 67 9.37 4.86 -15.22
C ASP A 67 8.10 5.64 -14.91
N SER A 68 7.08 5.40 -15.70
CA SER A 68 5.75 5.88 -15.41
C SER A 68 4.85 4.68 -15.18
N GLY A 69 3.74 4.89 -14.52
CA GLY A 69 2.86 3.77 -14.26
C GLY A 69 1.55 4.19 -13.64
N ASN A 70 0.62 3.26 -13.67
CA ASN A 70 -0.65 3.39 -13.00
C ASN A 70 -0.68 2.43 -11.83
N ILE A 71 -1.05 2.93 -10.67
CA ILE A 71 -1.24 2.11 -9.48
C ILE A 71 -2.73 2.08 -9.18
N PHE A 72 -3.32 0.89 -9.30
CA PHE A 72 -4.74 0.68 -9.04
C PHE A 72 -4.88 0.04 -7.66
N ILE A 73 -5.48 0.75 -6.73
CA ILE A 73 -5.63 0.27 -5.36
C ILE A 73 -7.10 -0.04 -5.10
N LEU A 74 -7.41 -1.31 -4.88
CA LEU A 74 -8.76 -1.78 -4.65
C LEU A 74 -9.20 -1.70 -3.19
N ASP A 75 -8.26 -1.47 -2.29
CA ASP A 75 -8.56 -1.37 -0.87
C ASP A 75 -9.01 0.05 -0.53
N ASN A 76 -10.29 0.23 -0.25
CA ASN A 76 -10.89 1.54 0.02
C ASN A 76 -10.29 2.25 1.24
N ARG A 77 -9.60 1.52 2.11
CA ARG A 77 -9.00 2.11 3.31
C ARG A 77 -8.01 3.23 2.98
N ILE A 78 -7.40 3.20 1.80
CA ILE A 78 -6.45 4.24 1.40
C ILE A 78 -7.12 5.60 1.23
N LEU A 79 -8.40 5.62 0.88
CA LEU A 79 -9.14 6.86 0.70
C LEU A 79 -10.00 7.24 1.91
N LYS A 80 -10.52 6.25 2.62
CA LYS A 80 -11.49 6.45 3.70
C LYS A 80 -10.89 6.58 5.08
N LYS A 81 -9.71 6.02 5.32
CA LYS A 81 -9.05 6.07 6.62
C LYS A 81 -8.04 7.20 6.66
N ARG A 82 -7.85 7.79 7.84
CA ARG A 82 -6.88 8.87 8.02
C ARG A 82 -5.46 8.44 7.67
N TYR A 83 -5.11 7.21 8.01
CA TYR A 83 -3.78 6.70 7.72
C TYR A 83 -3.53 6.45 6.21
N GLY A 84 -4.58 6.48 5.40
CA GLY A 84 -4.44 6.29 3.96
C GLY A 84 -3.47 7.28 3.32
N SER A 85 -3.45 8.52 3.80
CA SER A 85 -2.52 9.54 3.29
C SER A 85 -1.07 9.16 3.50
N LEU A 86 -0.76 8.39 4.55
CA LEU A 86 0.60 7.93 4.81
C LEU A 86 1.07 6.94 3.75
N PHE A 87 0.18 6.10 3.26
CA PHE A 87 0.48 5.21 2.15
C PHE A 87 0.68 5.99 0.85
N ILE A 88 -0.19 6.95 0.58
CA ILE A 88 -0.08 7.78 -0.63
C ILE A 88 1.24 8.55 -0.63
N ASN A 89 1.61 9.14 0.51
CA ASN A 89 2.85 9.89 0.64
C ASN A 89 4.10 9.03 0.56
N ALA A 90 3.98 7.73 0.78
CA ALA A 90 5.09 6.79 0.67
C ALA A 90 5.35 6.36 -0.79
N LEU A 91 4.43 6.66 -1.70
CA LEU A 91 4.62 6.36 -3.11
C LEU A 91 5.76 7.18 -3.70
N PRO A 92 6.47 6.64 -4.70
CA PRO A 92 7.47 7.44 -5.40
C PRO A 92 6.84 8.71 -5.97
N SER A 93 7.57 9.82 -5.96
CA SER A 93 7.09 11.08 -6.53
C SER A 93 7.07 11.01 -8.06
N GLN A 94 6.49 9.96 -8.58
CA GLN A 94 6.39 9.73 -10.00
C GLN A 94 5.15 10.38 -10.56
N LYS A 95 5.26 10.83 -11.77
CA LYS A 95 4.14 11.33 -12.53
C LYS A 95 3.28 10.14 -12.97
N ASN A 96 2.00 10.37 -13.15
CA ASN A 96 1.07 9.38 -13.70
C ASN A 96 0.75 8.21 -12.75
N ILE A 97 0.77 8.47 -11.45
CA ILE A 97 0.27 7.49 -10.49
C ILE A 97 -1.20 7.80 -10.24
N LYS A 98 -2.06 6.85 -10.55
CA LYS A 98 -3.49 6.95 -10.31
C LYS A 98 -3.89 6.03 -9.17
N ILE A 99 -4.68 6.54 -8.25
CA ILE A 99 -5.25 5.76 -7.17
C ILE A 99 -6.75 5.72 -7.41
N LEU A 100 -7.27 4.53 -7.67
CA LEU A 100 -8.67 4.35 -8.04
C LEU A 100 -9.36 3.43 -7.05
N GLU A 101 -10.59 3.75 -6.71
CA GLU A 101 -11.47 2.84 -6.01
C GLU A 101 -11.96 1.77 -6.98
N LYS A 102 -12.47 0.66 -6.42
CA LYS A 102 -12.96 -0.46 -7.21
C LYS A 102 -13.99 -0.02 -8.25
N ASP A 103 -14.93 0.83 -7.86
CA ASP A 103 -15.98 1.30 -8.76
C ASP A 103 -15.43 2.17 -9.90
N ASP A 104 -14.42 2.98 -9.61
CA ASP A 104 -13.78 3.81 -10.62
C ASP A 104 -13.02 2.96 -11.63
N ILE A 105 -12.41 1.88 -11.17
CA ILE A 105 -11.69 0.95 -12.03
C ILE A 105 -12.66 0.27 -12.99
N ILE A 106 -13.81 -0.16 -12.51
CA ILE A 106 -14.84 -0.78 -13.34
C ILE A 106 -15.30 0.18 -14.42
N LYS A 107 -15.50 1.46 -14.09
CA LYS A 107 -15.87 2.47 -15.07
C LYS A 107 -14.81 2.68 -16.15
N GLU A 108 -13.55 2.62 -15.79
CA GLU A 108 -12.46 2.81 -16.76
C GLU A 108 -12.34 1.66 -17.74
N ILE A 109 -12.67 0.44 -17.34
CA ILE A 109 -12.58 -0.72 -18.22
C ILE A 109 -13.84 -0.92 -19.08
N GLU A 110 -14.92 -0.27 -18.73
CA GLU A 110 -16.12 -0.24 -19.58
C GLU A 110 -15.93 0.79 -20.69
#